data_f76825efc644d396bbf931f3d55ebb76
#
_entry.id   f76825efc644d396bbf931f3d55ebb76
#
_cell.length_a   1.000
_cell.length_b   1.000
_cell.length_c   1.000
_cell.angle_alpha   90.00
_cell.angle_beta   90.00
_cell.angle_gamma   90.00
#
_symmetry.space_group_name_H-M   'P 1'
#
loop_
_entity.id
_entity.type
_entity.pdbx_description
1 polymer ?
#
loop_
_entity_poly.entity_id
_entity_poly.type
_entity_poly.pdbx_seq_one_letter_code
_entity_poly.pdbx_strand_id
1 'polypeptide(L)'
;MKNAFESITESIREELAQALNRCGLMYRMFYRVKTLSSIQHKMVFKGDKYKSGESKMQDIIGFRIVLYFPDDVDLVSLYFSCKDVVKRSVDVPDPSTFRPQRLNLTLNIPEQFVELFKKKLPAEYAPYIDPTYEIQIRTVFSEGWHEVEHDFRYKCKEDWVGYEFYSRTLNGVIATLENAEWSMKALFHEMSHKNYLDGNYRAMLRNKLRIRLKDEDFSPVVSDYLQSHPQMARNFLKIDRMVFVLMLMNHKQTIDLTYDNIIFLVNRIEINDPDFKALEGEEKSKMLDQYLLS
;
A
#
# COMPACT_ATOMS: atom_id res chain seq x y z
N MET A 1 26.33 -10.19 -8.47
CA MET A 1 25.72 -9.25 -7.50
C MET A 1 24.21 -9.46 -7.38
N LYS A 2 23.48 -9.73 -8.49
CA LYS A 2 22.02 -9.95 -8.45
C LYS A 2 21.63 -11.08 -7.48
N ASN A 3 22.32 -12.21 -7.54
CA ASN A 3 22.09 -13.38 -6.64
C ASN A 3 22.54 -13.11 -5.19
N ALA A 4 23.34 -12.09 -4.95
CA ALA A 4 23.91 -11.83 -3.64
C ALA A 4 22.93 -11.15 -2.66
N PHE A 5 21.95 -10.45 -3.18
CA PHE A 5 20.92 -9.77 -2.39
C PHE A 5 19.53 -10.43 -2.49
N GLU A 6 19.42 -11.55 -3.25
CA GLU A 6 18.13 -12.21 -3.48
C GLU A 6 17.47 -12.68 -2.19
N SER A 7 18.23 -13.28 -1.26
CA SER A 7 17.68 -13.74 0.02
C SER A 7 17.16 -12.59 0.89
N ILE A 8 17.89 -11.47 0.92
CA ILE A 8 17.47 -10.26 1.65
C ILE A 8 16.21 -9.67 1.02
N THR A 9 16.24 -9.51 -0.30
CA THR A 9 15.13 -8.94 -1.06
C THR A 9 13.88 -9.79 -0.94
N GLU A 10 14.02 -11.12 -1.02
CA GLU A 10 12.89 -12.04 -0.91
C GLU A 10 12.28 -12.01 0.51
N SER A 11 13.09 -12.01 1.55
CA SER A 11 12.60 -11.89 2.93
C SER A 11 11.81 -10.60 3.16
N ILE A 12 12.33 -9.46 2.67
CA ILE A 12 11.62 -8.17 2.76
C ILE A 12 10.33 -8.20 1.92
N ARG A 13 10.38 -8.77 0.72
CA ARG A 13 9.21 -8.94 -0.16
C ARG A 13 8.11 -9.73 0.53
N GLU A 14 8.47 -10.83 1.18
CA GLU A 14 7.52 -11.67 1.91
C GLU A 14 6.88 -10.92 3.08
N GLU A 15 7.66 -10.18 3.88
CA GLU A 15 7.15 -9.36 4.98
C GLU A 15 6.15 -8.31 4.47
N LEU A 16 6.52 -7.58 3.41
CA LEU A 16 5.64 -6.58 2.79
C LEU A 16 4.35 -7.21 2.23
N ALA A 17 4.48 -8.34 1.54
CA ALA A 17 3.34 -9.07 0.98
C ALA A 17 2.41 -9.60 2.09
N GLN A 18 2.97 -10.15 3.16
CA GLN A 18 2.18 -10.63 4.31
C GLN A 18 1.36 -9.51 4.94
N ALA A 19 1.94 -8.33 5.15
CA ALA A 19 1.23 -7.20 5.71
C ALA A 19 0.05 -6.76 4.82
N LEU A 20 0.27 -6.63 3.51
CA LEU A 20 -0.76 -6.24 2.54
C LEU A 20 -1.85 -7.31 2.35
N ASN A 21 -1.47 -8.59 2.34
CA ASN A 21 -2.41 -9.70 2.20
C ASN A 21 -3.28 -9.88 3.45
N ARG A 22 -2.71 -9.65 4.64
CA ARG A 22 -3.42 -9.78 5.91
C ARG A 22 -4.67 -8.90 5.99
N CYS A 23 -4.60 -7.72 5.44
CA CYS A 23 -5.73 -6.79 5.37
C CYS A 23 -6.51 -6.85 4.04
N GLY A 24 -6.11 -7.71 3.12
CA GLY A 24 -6.78 -7.89 1.83
C GLY A 24 -6.64 -6.73 0.85
N LEU A 25 -5.68 -5.83 1.03
CA LEU A 25 -5.47 -4.75 0.07
C LEU A 25 -5.17 -5.29 -1.33
N MET A 26 -5.72 -4.64 -2.33
CA MET A 26 -5.45 -4.94 -3.73
C MET A 26 -4.21 -4.18 -4.17
N TYR A 27 -3.18 -4.91 -4.53
CA TYR A 27 -1.90 -4.32 -4.92
C TYR A 27 -1.18 -5.12 -5.99
N ARG A 28 -0.20 -4.48 -6.63
CA ARG A 28 0.88 -5.11 -7.38
C ARG A 28 2.20 -4.71 -6.74
N MET A 29 3.13 -5.63 -6.64
CA MET A 29 4.46 -5.36 -6.08
C MET A 29 5.53 -5.71 -7.09
N PHE A 30 6.42 -4.76 -7.33
CA PHE A 30 7.63 -4.93 -8.11
C PHE A 30 8.82 -4.71 -7.21
N TYR A 31 9.93 -5.35 -7.51
CA TYR A 31 11.18 -5.14 -6.79
C TYR A 31 12.38 -5.23 -7.74
N ARG A 32 13.43 -4.56 -7.37
CA ARG A 32 14.68 -4.61 -8.10
C ARG A 32 15.87 -4.48 -7.17
N VAL A 33 16.97 -5.11 -7.56
CA VAL A 33 18.29 -4.88 -7.00
C VAL A 33 19.13 -4.15 -8.03
N LYS A 34 19.79 -3.05 -7.66
CA LYS A 34 20.67 -2.32 -8.56
C LYS A 34 21.82 -3.20 -9.02
N THR A 35 22.10 -3.18 -10.29
CA THR A 35 23.28 -3.83 -10.88
C THR A 35 24.54 -3.04 -10.52
N LEU A 36 25.70 -3.71 -10.57
CA LEU A 36 26.99 -3.06 -10.35
C LEU A 36 27.21 -1.89 -11.32
N SER A 37 26.86 -2.07 -12.58
CA SER A 37 26.93 -1.00 -13.60
C SER A 37 26.05 0.20 -13.24
N SER A 38 24.88 -0.02 -12.69
CA SER A 38 24.01 1.08 -12.24
C SER A 38 24.57 1.83 -11.02
N ILE A 39 25.29 1.13 -10.12
CA ILE A 39 26.01 1.75 -8.99
C ILE A 39 27.16 2.60 -9.54
N GLN A 40 27.97 2.03 -10.43
CA GLN A 40 29.09 2.73 -11.08
C GLN A 40 28.64 4.00 -11.79
N HIS A 41 27.60 3.87 -12.63
CA HIS A 41 27.03 5.02 -13.34
C HIS A 41 26.57 6.12 -12.36
N LYS A 42 25.89 5.73 -11.28
CA LYS A 42 25.41 6.68 -10.28
C LYS A 42 26.59 7.34 -9.50
N MET A 43 27.69 6.61 -9.26
CA MET A 43 28.91 7.16 -8.69
C MET A 43 29.61 8.14 -9.61
N VAL A 44 29.56 7.95 -10.94
CA VAL A 44 30.11 8.90 -11.91
C VAL A 44 29.30 10.20 -11.93
N PHE A 45 27.97 10.12 -11.98
CA PHE A 45 27.12 11.31 -12.11
C PHE A 45 26.85 12.07 -10.80
N LYS A 46 26.87 11.38 -9.65
CA LYS A 46 26.58 11.94 -8.33
C LYS A 46 27.67 11.65 -7.29
N GLY A 47 28.85 11.24 -7.76
CA GLY A 47 29.94 10.78 -6.91
C GLY A 47 30.42 11.82 -5.92
N ASP A 48 30.48 13.08 -6.31
CA ASP A 48 30.91 14.17 -5.44
C ASP A 48 30.02 14.27 -4.19
N LYS A 49 28.71 14.14 -4.35
CA LYS A 49 27.76 14.13 -3.25
C LYS A 49 27.96 12.96 -2.29
N TYR A 50 28.34 11.78 -2.80
CA TYR A 50 28.60 10.59 -1.96
C TYR A 50 29.98 10.63 -1.33
N LYS A 51 30.99 11.11 -2.06
CA LYS A 51 32.38 11.22 -1.59
C LYS A 51 32.56 12.35 -0.58
N SER A 52 31.78 13.44 -0.66
CA SER A 52 31.80 14.51 0.34
C SER A 52 31.28 14.09 1.72
N GLY A 53 30.61 12.92 1.80
CA GLY A 53 29.99 12.44 3.04
C GLY A 53 28.62 13.07 3.35
N GLU A 54 28.12 13.97 2.48
CA GLU A 54 26.81 14.63 2.65
C GLU A 54 25.64 13.65 2.60
N SER A 55 25.79 12.56 1.83
CA SER A 55 24.76 11.52 1.74
C SER A 55 25.35 10.20 1.26
N LYS A 56 24.64 9.10 1.52
CA LYS A 56 24.96 7.78 0.98
C LYS A 56 23.88 7.29 0.04
N MET A 57 24.21 6.30 -0.77
CA MET A 57 23.26 5.62 -1.65
C MET A 57 22.39 4.69 -0.82
N GLN A 58 21.06 4.89 -0.86
CA GLN A 58 20.08 4.23 0.00
C GLN A 58 19.12 3.32 -0.76
N ASP A 59 19.25 3.21 -2.09
CA ASP A 59 18.31 2.57 -3.00
C ASP A 59 18.93 1.40 -3.78
N ILE A 60 19.79 0.61 -3.13
CA ILE A 60 20.36 -0.63 -3.71
C ILE A 60 19.25 -1.67 -3.92
N ILE A 61 18.40 -1.83 -2.92
CA ILE A 61 17.18 -2.64 -3.00
C ILE A 61 16.00 -1.68 -3.06
N GLY A 62 15.15 -1.85 -4.05
CA GLY A 62 13.96 -1.03 -4.23
C GLY A 62 12.72 -1.87 -4.43
N PHE A 63 11.65 -1.49 -3.75
CA PHE A 63 10.31 -2.02 -3.91
C PHE A 63 9.38 -0.97 -4.47
N ARG A 64 8.39 -1.38 -5.22
CA ARG A 64 7.32 -0.54 -5.68
C ARG A 64 5.99 -1.22 -5.38
N ILE A 65 5.16 -0.57 -4.57
CA ILE A 65 3.82 -1.02 -4.22
C ILE A 65 2.84 -0.15 -4.99
N VAL A 66 2.07 -0.77 -5.86
CA VAL A 66 1.07 -0.11 -6.71
C VAL A 66 -0.31 -0.50 -6.22
N LEU A 67 -1.03 0.46 -5.67
CA LEU A 67 -2.34 0.30 -5.02
C LEU A 67 -3.46 0.72 -5.98
N TYR A 68 -4.70 0.28 -5.72
CA TYR A 68 -5.80 0.54 -6.62
C TYR A 68 -6.53 1.86 -6.33
N PHE A 69 -6.51 2.33 -5.08
CA PHE A 69 -7.21 3.53 -4.66
C PHE A 69 -6.25 4.52 -3.97
N PRO A 70 -6.50 5.83 -4.10
CA PRO A 70 -5.63 6.86 -3.50
C PRO A 70 -5.60 6.79 -1.97
N ASP A 71 -6.72 6.48 -1.31
CA ASP A 71 -6.76 6.33 0.14
C ASP A 71 -6.05 5.06 0.67
N ASP A 72 -5.76 4.08 -0.19
CA ASP A 72 -4.89 2.96 0.15
C ASP A 72 -3.42 3.41 0.24
N VAL A 73 -3.02 4.43 -0.53
CA VAL A 73 -1.68 5.04 -0.43
C VAL A 73 -1.50 5.68 0.95
N ASP A 74 -2.51 6.42 1.41
CA ASP A 74 -2.48 7.04 2.74
C ASP A 74 -2.41 5.98 3.85
N LEU A 75 -3.20 4.91 3.72
CA LEU A 75 -3.23 3.80 4.67
C LEU A 75 -1.88 3.10 4.77
N VAL A 76 -1.28 2.73 3.64
CA VAL A 76 0.03 2.08 3.60
C VAL A 76 1.12 3.03 4.09
N SER A 77 1.04 4.32 3.76
CA SER A 77 1.92 5.35 4.30
C SER A 77 1.86 5.44 5.83
N LEU A 78 0.64 5.40 6.38
CA LEU A 78 0.42 5.45 7.83
C LEU A 78 0.96 4.18 8.51
N TYR A 79 0.73 3.01 7.93
CA TYR A 79 1.31 1.76 8.43
C TYR A 79 2.83 1.83 8.55
N PHE A 80 3.51 2.34 7.52
CA PHE A 80 4.97 2.46 7.56
C PHE A 80 5.45 3.59 8.46
N SER A 81 4.64 4.62 8.75
CA SER A 81 5.05 5.69 9.67
C SER A 81 5.29 5.20 11.11
N CYS A 82 4.71 4.05 11.47
CA CYS A 82 4.94 3.36 12.73
C CYS A 82 6.15 2.41 12.70
N LYS A 83 6.86 2.31 11.57
CA LYS A 83 8.07 1.51 11.40
C LYS A 83 9.32 2.40 11.47
N ASP A 84 10.48 1.77 11.50
CA ASP A 84 11.78 2.44 11.61
C ASP A 84 12.19 3.08 10.25
N VAL A 85 11.47 4.15 9.88
CA VAL A 85 11.69 4.88 8.63
C VAL A 85 12.87 5.84 8.78
N VAL A 86 13.93 5.59 8.05
CA VAL A 86 15.16 6.44 8.01
C VAL A 86 14.85 7.76 7.30
N LYS A 87 14.07 7.71 6.21
CA LYS A 87 13.73 8.88 5.41
C LYS A 87 12.37 8.72 4.76
N ARG A 88 11.57 9.78 4.85
CA ARG A 88 10.31 9.92 4.12
C ARG A 88 10.45 11.07 3.12
N SER A 89 10.29 10.76 1.85
CA SER A 89 10.26 11.75 0.77
C SER A 89 8.86 11.79 0.19
N VAL A 90 8.15 12.86 0.46
CA VAL A 90 6.78 13.11 -0.04
C VAL A 90 6.84 14.40 -0.84
N ASP A 91 6.41 14.36 -2.09
CA ASP A 91 6.22 15.59 -2.85
C ASP A 91 5.00 16.32 -2.29
N VAL A 92 5.21 17.52 -1.76
CA VAL A 92 4.11 18.37 -1.28
C VAL A 92 3.38 18.91 -2.52
N PRO A 93 2.05 18.74 -2.62
CA PRO A 93 1.29 19.31 -3.72
C PRO A 93 1.44 20.83 -3.74
N ASP A 94 1.82 21.36 -4.88
CA ASP A 94 1.73 22.79 -5.14
C ASP A 94 0.28 23.09 -5.61
N PRO A 95 -0.49 23.91 -4.86
CA PRO A 95 -1.88 24.19 -5.24
C PRO A 95 -2.05 24.83 -6.64
N SER A 96 -0.98 25.41 -7.17
CA SER A 96 -0.99 26.09 -8.48
C SER A 96 -0.58 25.19 -9.64
N THR A 97 -0.02 23.99 -9.36
CA THR A 97 0.51 23.11 -10.41
C THR A 97 0.20 21.65 -10.13
N PHE A 98 -0.24 20.95 -11.17
CA PHE A 98 -0.33 19.50 -11.12
C PHE A 98 1.05 18.89 -11.36
N ARG A 99 1.55 18.21 -10.36
CA ARG A 99 2.78 17.41 -10.42
C ARG A 99 2.52 16.05 -9.79
N PRO A 100 3.11 14.99 -10.34
CA PRO A 100 2.94 13.66 -9.77
C PRO A 100 3.45 13.63 -8.35
N GLN A 101 2.60 13.19 -7.44
CA GLN A 101 2.99 13.00 -6.05
C GLN A 101 3.79 11.70 -5.93
N ARG A 102 4.96 11.79 -5.34
CA ARG A 102 5.81 10.64 -5.02
C ARG A 102 5.79 10.43 -3.53
N LEU A 103 5.51 9.21 -3.12
CA LEU A 103 5.73 8.78 -1.76
C LEU A 103 6.82 7.71 -1.78
N ASN A 104 8.01 8.09 -1.32
CA ASN A 104 9.14 7.19 -1.21
C ASN A 104 9.55 7.10 0.26
N LEU A 105 9.68 5.89 0.76
CA LEU A 105 10.13 5.58 2.11
C LEU A 105 11.46 4.86 2.03
N THR A 106 12.41 5.25 2.86
CA THR A 106 13.67 4.54 3.04
C THR A 106 13.67 3.90 4.43
N LEU A 107 13.85 2.60 4.49
CA LEU A 107 13.87 1.81 5.72
C LEU A 107 15.22 1.11 5.88
N ASN A 108 15.57 0.82 7.13
CA ASN A 108 16.72 -0.02 7.41
C ASN A 108 16.48 -1.47 6.98
N ILE A 109 17.50 -2.12 6.43
CA ILE A 109 17.47 -3.57 6.23
C ILE A 109 17.37 -4.23 7.61
N PRO A 110 16.55 -5.31 7.78
CA PRO A 110 16.45 -6.00 9.05
C PRO A 110 17.83 -6.37 9.61
N GLU A 111 18.04 -6.18 10.91
CA GLU A 111 19.35 -6.26 11.56
C GLU A 111 20.10 -7.55 11.25
N GLN A 112 19.38 -8.68 11.21
CA GLN A 112 19.94 -9.98 10.87
C GLN A 112 20.58 -10.06 9.48
N PHE A 113 20.26 -9.15 8.58
CA PHE A 113 20.81 -9.13 7.21
C PHE A 113 21.87 -8.04 6.99
N VAL A 114 22.10 -7.14 7.95
CA VAL A 114 23.01 -6.00 7.78
C VAL A 114 24.44 -6.47 7.46
N GLU A 115 24.95 -7.44 8.19
CA GLU A 115 26.29 -7.98 7.96
C GLU A 115 26.39 -8.73 6.62
N LEU A 116 25.37 -9.48 6.26
CA LEU A 116 25.30 -10.14 4.95
C LEU A 116 25.28 -9.10 3.82
N PHE A 117 24.49 -8.03 3.98
CA PHE A 117 24.41 -6.93 3.01
C PHE A 117 25.77 -6.28 2.81
N LYS A 118 26.46 -5.87 3.89
CA LYS A 118 27.79 -5.26 3.84
C LYS A 118 28.83 -6.17 3.18
N LYS A 119 28.85 -7.45 3.54
CA LYS A 119 29.79 -8.44 2.98
C LYS A 119 29.62 -8.66 1.47
N LYS A 120 28.42 -8.40 0.94
CA LYS A 120 28.10 -8.58 -0.49
C LYS A 120 28.37 -7.33 -1.34
N LEU A 121 28.60 -6.19 -0.71
CA LEU A 121 29.00 -4.98 -1.43
C LEU A 121 30.45 -5.07 -1.88
N PRO A 122 30.79 -4.57 -3.09
CA PRO A 122 32.18 -4.37 -3.46
C PRO A 122 32.86 -3.39 -2.49
N ALA A 123 34.05 -3.71 -2.04
CA ALA A 123 34.81 -2.95 -1.02
C ALA A 123 34.95 -1.46 -1.41
N GLU A 124 35.12 -1.17 -2.69
CA GLU A 124 35.25 0.18 -3.24
C GLU A 124 33.99 1.06 -3.07
N TYR A 125 32.80 0.44 -2.98
CA TYR A 125 31.53 1.17 -2.85
C TYR A 125 30.91 1.10 -1.46
N ALA A 126 31.34 0.15 -0.64
CA ALA A 126 30.79 -0.07 0.70
C ALA A 126 30.75 1.21 1.58
N PRO A 127 31.74 2.12 1.56
CA PRO A 127 31.69 3.36 2.34
C PRO A 127 30.57 4.32 1.93
N TYR A 128 30.07 4.22 0.70
CA TYR A 128 29.12 5.14 0.09
C TYR A 128 27.68 4.62 0.05
N ILE A 129 27.43 3.46 0.66
CA ILE A 129 26.14 2.76 0.61
C ILE A 129 25.65 2.49 2.02
N ASP A 130 24.39 2.88 2.30
CA ASP A 130 23.70 2.53 3.54
C ASP A 130 23.01 1.17 3.42
N PRO A 131 22.92 0.39 4.52
CA PRO A 131 22.16 -0.86 4.56
C PRO A 131 20.66 -0.56 4.67
N THR A 132 20.10 -0.02 3.61
CA THR A 132 18.70 0.40 3.50
C THR A 132 18.05 -0.11 2.23
N TYR A 133 16.72 -0.07 2.21
CA TYR A 133 15.91 -0.30 1.02
C TYR A 133 14.88 0.80 0.85
N GLU A 134 14.47 1.05 -0.38
CA GLU A 134 13.48 2.05 -0.74
C GLU A 134 12.14 1.37 -1.07
N ILE A 135 11.03 1.93 -0.58
CA ILE A 135 9.68 1.58 -1.01
C ILE A 135 9.07 2.80 -1.70
N GLN A 136 8.65 2.63 -2.94
CA GLN A 136 7.85 3.59 -3.69
C GLN A 136 6.39 3.15 -3.61
N ILE A 137 5.51 4.03 -3.13
CA ILE A 137 4.07 3.76 -3.01
C ILE A 137 3.34 4.65 -4.00
N ARG A 138 2.49 4.04 -4.83
CA ARG A 138 1.77 4.72 -5.91
C ARG A 138 0.41 4.09 -6.15
N THR A 139 -0.44 4.78 -6.89
CA THR A 139 -1.66 4.20 -7.46
C THR A 139 -1.39 3.62 -8.85
N VAL A 140 -2.33 2.81 -9.36
CA VAL A 140 -2.25 2.23 -10.72
C VAL A 140 -2.18 3.34 -11.78
N PHE A 141 -2.94 4.42 -11.61
CA PHE A 141 -2.96 5.51 -12.60
C PHE A 141 -1.70 6.37 -12.54
N SER A 142 -1.26 6.72 -11.34
CA SER A 142 -0.02 7.49 -11.18
C SER A 142 1.21 6.70 -11.63
N GLU A 143 1.22 5.38 -11.43
CA GLU A 143 2.31 4.51 -11.89
C GLU A 143 2.43 4.51 -13.40
N GLY A 144 1.32 4.31 -14.13
CA GLY A 144 1.34 4.32 -15.59
C GLY A 144 1.88 5.62 -16.17
N TRP A 145 1.45 6.75 -15.61
CA TRP A 145 1.97 8.07 -16.02
C TRP A 145 3.46 8.23 -15.69
N HIS A 146 3.88 7.80 -14.51
CA HIS A 146 5.29 7.88 -14.10
C HIS A 146 6.23 7.08 -14.98
N GLU A 147 5.84 5.89 -15.44
CA GLU A 147 6.66 5.09 -16.35
C GLU A 147 6.83 5.81 -17.69
N VAL A 148 5.75 6.37 -18.23
CA VAL A 148 5.80 7.15 -19.47
C VAL A 148 6.67 8.41 -19.29
N GLU A 149 6.43 9.20 -18.24
CA GLU A 149 7.19 10.42 -17.96
C GLU A 149 8.68 10.14 -17.77
N HIS A 150 9.00 9.08 -17.02
CA HIS A 150 10.37 8.71 -16.74
C HIS A 150 11.14 8.30 -18.00
N ASP A 151 10.54 7.50 -18.86
CA ASP A 151 11.25 6.93 -20.01
C ASP A 151 11.26 7.88 -21.22
N PHE A 152 10.22 8.68 -21.41
CA PHE A 152 10.08 9.54 -22.59
C PHE A 152 10.35 11.02 -22.33
N ARG A 153 10.37 11.49 -21.06
CA ARG A 153 10.70 12.88 -20.74
C ARG A 153 11.91 13.01 -19.82
N TYR A 154 11.90 12.34 -18.67
CA TYR A 154 12.97 12.51 -17.69
C TYR A 154 14.33 12.01 -18.19
N LYS A 155 14.38 10.88 -18.88
CA LYS A 155 15.62 10.37 -19.50
C LYS A 155 16.01 11.10 -20.77
N CYS A 156 15.05 11.72 -21.44
CA CYS A 156 15.21 12.35 -22.74
C CYS A 156 14.95 13.86 -22.67
N LYS A 157 15.45 14.53 -21.61
CA LYS A 157 15.16 15.96 -21.36
C LYS A 157 15.49 16.88 -22.53
N GLU A 158 16.56 16.56 -23.27
CA GLU A 158 17.01 17.34 -24.40
C GLU A 158 16.00 17.34 -25.54
N ASP A 159 15.24 16.26 -25.73
CA ASP A 159 14.20 16.13 -26.73
C ASP A 159 12.98 17.03 -26.45
N TRP A 160 12.87 17.56 -25.22
CA TRP A 160 11.75 18.40 -24.77
C TRP A 160 12.07 19.90 -24.71
N VAL A 161 13.31 20.30 -25.04
CA VAL A 161 13.69 21.70 -25.07
C VAL A 161 12.96 22.39 -26.24
N GLY A 162 12.24 23.48 -25.95
CA GLY A 162 11.42 24.18 -26.94
C GLY A 162 10.02 23.58 -27.17
N TYR A 163 9.67 22.53 -26.41
CA TYR A 163 8.37 21.85 -26.49
C TYR A 163 7.54 22.01 -25.21
N GLU A 164 7.54 23.20 -24.63
CA GLU A 164 6.89 23.49 -23.33
C GLU A 164 5.37 23.21 -23.36
N PHE A 165 4.73 23.46 -24.52
CA PHE A 165 3.31 23.14 -24.68
C PHE A 165 3.02 21.64 -24.49
N TYR A 166 3.82 20.76 -25.08
CA TYR A 166 3.66 19.32 -24.95
C TYR A 166 4.01 18.85 -23.55
N SER A 167 5.02 19.45 -22.91
CA SER A 167 5.35 19.17 -21.50
C SER A 167 4.19 19.54 -20.57
N ARG A 168 3.54 20.69 -20.81
CA ARG A 168 2.33 21.09 -20.08
C ARG A 168 1.16 20.14 -20.34
N THR A 169 0.98 19.69 -21.58
CA THR A 169 -0.07 18.71 -21.95
C THR A 169 0.13 17.40 -21.20
N LEU A 170 1.36 16.88 -21.13
CA LEU A 170 1.68 15.68 -20.36
C LEU A 170 1.38 15.86 -18.86
N ASN A 171 1.63 17.05 -18.30
CA ASN A 171 1.23 17.36 -16.93
C ASN A 171 -0.31 17.46 -16.77
N GLY A 172 -1.02 17.88 -17.81
CA GLY A 172 -2.49 17.85 -17.84
C GLY A 172 -3.07 16.44 -17.76
N VAL A 173 -2.37 15.46 -18.33
CA VAL A 173 -2.78 14.04 -18.22
C VAL A 173 -2.76 13.57 -16.78
N ILE A 174 -1.71 13.88 -15.98
CA ILE A 174 -1.69 13.48 -14.57
C ILE A 174 -2.85 14.11 -13.78
N ALA A 175 -3.19 15.36 -14.03
CA ALA A 175 -4.34 16.01 -13.40
C ALA A 175 -5.67 15.27 -13.71
N THR A 176 -5.83 14.81 -14.94
CA THR A 176 -7.00 14.02 -15.34
C THR A 176 -7.03 12.67 -14.63
N LEU A 177 -5.88 12.01 -14.48
CA LEU A 177 -5.77 10.74 -13.78
C LEU A 177 -6.06 10.88 -12.30
N GLU A 178 -5.56 11.92 -11.62
CA GLU A 178 -5.88 12.21 -10.20
C GLU A 178 -7.39 12.44 -10.01
N ASN A 179 -8.02 13.22 -10.87
CA ASN A 179 -9.47 13.42 -10.82
C ASN A 179 -10.25 12.11 -11.06
N ALA A 180 -9.77 11.25 -11.96
CA ALA A 180 -10.36 9.94 -12.21
C ALA A 180 -10.26 9.02 -10.98
N GLU A 181 -9.15 9.05 -10.26
CA GLU A 181 -8.97 8.29 -9.00
C GLU A 181 -9.97 8.71 -7.93
N TRP A 182 -10.12 10.01 -7.71
CA TRP A 182 -11.11 10.54 -6.76
C TRP A 182 -12.54 10.23 -7.16
N SER A 183 -12.86 10.34 -8.44
CA SER A 183 -14.17 9.99 -8.99
C SER A 183 -14.48 8.50 -8.81
N MET A 184 -13.50 7.62 -9.05
CA MET A 184 -13.64 6.19 -8.84
C MET A 184 -13.87 5.85 -7.35
N LYS A 185 -13.14 6.49 -6.43
CA LYS A 185 -13.36 6.33 -4.99
C LYS A 185 -14.77 6.76 -4.58
N ALA A 186 -15.24 7.93 -5.07
CA ALA A 186 -16.58 8.44 -4.81
C ALA A 186 -17.67 7.48 -5.34
N LEU A 187 -17.49 6.95 -6.55
CA LEU A 187 -18.39 5.96 -7.13
C LEU A 187 -18.60 4.73 -6.22
N PHE A 188 -17.52 4.14 -5.71
CA PHE A 188 -17.63 2.99 -4.80
C PHE A 188 -18.28 3.35 -3.46
N HIS A 189 -18.10 4.57 -2.99
CA HIS A 189 -18.79 5.07 -1.80
C HIS A 189 -20.31 5.17 -2.04
N GLU A 190 -20.72 5.77 -3.15
CA GLU A 190 -22.12 5.86 -3.56
C GLU A 190 -22.75 4.48 -3.81
N MET A 191 -22.03 3.59 -4.50
CA MET A 191 -22.47 2.21 -4.70
C MET A 191 -22.67 1.46 -3.39
N SER A 192 -21.82 1.66 -2.41
CA SER A 192 -21.98 1.06 -1.08
C SER A 192 -23.27 1.52 -0.43
N HIS A 193 -23.57 2.83 -0.47
CA HIS A 193 -24.81 3.38 0.06
C HIS A 193 -26.05 2.87 -0.70
N LYS A 194 -26.00 2.85 -2.03
CA LYS A 194 -27.10 2.34 -2.86
C LYS A 194 -27.39 0.86 -2.58
N ASN A 195 -26.34 0.03 -2.47
CA ASN A 195 -26.51 -1.38 -2.13
C ASN A 195 -27.12 -1.57 -0.72
N TYR A 196 -26.80 -0.69 0.24
CA TYR A 196 -27.47 -0.69 1.54
C TYR A 196 -28.99 -0.45 1.39
N LEU A 197 -29.39 0.56 0.61
CA LEU A 197 -30.81 0.89 0.38
C LEU A 197 -31.55 -0.24 -0.33
N ASP A 198 -30.88 -0.95 -1.23
CA ASP A 198 -31.43 -2.07 -1.97
C ASP A 198 -31.45 -3.40 -1.18
N GLY A 199 -30.95 -3.42 0.09
CA GLY A 199 -30.84 -4.61 0.92
C GLY A 199 -29.76 -5.60 0.48
N ASN A 200 -28.87 -5.20 -0.43
CA ASN A 200 -27.74 -6.02 -0.87
C ASN A 200 -26.51 -5.76 0.02
N TYR A 201 -26.55 -6.30 1.24
CA TYR A 201 -25.54 -6.02 2.26
C TYR A 201 -24.16 -6.62 1.95
N ARG A 202 -24.11 -7.72 1.18
CA ARG A 202 -22.85 -8.28 0.69
C ARG A 202 -22.13 -7.30 -0.24
N ALA A 203 -22.82 -6.79 -1.24
CA ALA A 203 -22.23 -5.80 -2.17
C ALA A 203 -21.93 -4.47 -1.47
N MET A 204 -22.78 -4.05 -0.51
CA MET A 204 -22.53 -2.90 0.35
C MET A 204 -21.18 -3.02 1.05
N LEU A 205 -20.92 -4.13 1.75
CA LEU A 205 -19.70 -4.35 2.51
C LEU A 205 -18.47 -4.41 1.58
N ARG A 206 -18.57 -5.12 0.45
CA ARG A 206 -17.49 -5.19 -0.54
C ARG A 206 -17.10 -3.81 -1.07
N ASN A 207 -18.09 -2.99 -1.45
CA ASN A 207 -17.84 -1.64 -1.97
C ASN A 207 -17.35 -0.68 -0.89
N LYS A 208 -17.80 -0.85 0.36
CA LYS A 208 -17.36 -0.07 1.51
C LYS A 208 -15.89 -0.34 1.84
N LEU A 209 -15.51 -1.61 1.95
CA LEU A 209 -14.18 -2.00 2.40
C LEU A 209 -13.16 -1.98 1.26
N ARG A 210 -13.57 -2.29 0.02
CA ARG A 210 -12.67 -2.34 -1.15
C ARG A 210 -11.39 -3.15 -0.90
N ILE A 211 -11.55 -4.27 -0.19
CA ILE A 211 -10.49 -5.26 0.06
C ILE A 211 -10.85 -6.57 -0.64
N ARG A 212 -9.88 -7.46 -0.76
CA ARG A 212 -10.07 -8.81 -1.31
C ARG A 212 -10.72 -9.68 -0.25
N LEU A 213 -12.03 -9.85 -0.35
CA LEU A 213 -12.78 -10.81 0.43
C LEU A 213 -12.84 -12.16 -0.31
N LYS A 214 -12.99 -13.27 0.43
CA LYS A 214 -13.31 -14.56 -0.16
C LYS A 214 -14.63 -14.48 -0.94
N ASP A 215 -14.72 -15.19 -2.05
CA ASP A 215 -15.92 -15.20 -2.88
C ASP A 215 -16.97 -16.17 -2.31
N GLU A 216 -17.48 -15.82 -1.15
CA GLU A 216 -18.50 -16.52 -0.39
C GLU A 216 -19.67 -15.57 -0.12
N ASP A 217 -20.83 -16.10 0.19
CA ASP A 217 -21.95 -15.31 0.72
C ASP A 217 -21.89 -15.25 2.25
N PHE A 218 -22.71 -14.40 2.85
CA PHE A 218 -22.98 -14.51 4.28
C PHE A 218 -23.58 -15.88 4.58
N SER A 219 -23.31 -16.40 5.77
CA SER A 219 -24.06 -17.55 6.26
C SER A 219 -25.56 -17.25 6.31
N PRO A 220 -26.42 -18.24 6.13
CA PRO A 220 -27.87 -18.00 6.15
C PRO A 220 -28.35 -17.26 7.39
N VAL A 221 -27.83 -17.63 8.55
CA VAL A 221 -28.17 -17.02 9.85
C VAL A 221 -27.82 -15.53 9.89
N VAL A 222 -26.67 -15.15 9.35
CA VAL A 222 -26.22 -13.76 9.27
C VAL A 222 -27.06 -12.99 8.23
N SER A 223 -27.30 -13.60 7.06
CA SER A 223 -28.11 -13.00 6.02
C SER A 223 -29.53 -12.68 6.51
N ASP A 224 -30.19 -13.64 7.14
CA ASP A 224 -31.54 -13.49 7.69
C ASP A 224 -31.60 -12.41 8.79
N TYR A 225 -30.57 -12.39 9.66
CA TYR A 225 -30.48 -11.36 10.68
C TYR A 225 -30.37 -9.96 10.08
N LEU A 226 -29.48 -9.76 9.11
CA LEU A 226 -29.28 -8.45 8.47
C LEU A 226 -30.54 -8.01 7.71
N GLN A 227 -31.26 -8.91 7.08
CA GLN A 227 -32.52 -8.59 6.40
C GLN A 227 -33.62 -8.17 7.38
N SER A 228 -33.68 -8.79 8.56
CA SER A 228 -34.64 -8.44 9.61
C SER A 228 -34.21 -7.24 10.45
N HIS A 229 -32.92 -6.89 10.47
CA HIS A 229 -32.34 -5.79 11.24
C HIS A 229 -31.51 -4.83 10.36
N PRO A 230 -32.13 -4.06 9.45
CA PRO A 230 -31.40 -3.15 8.55
C PRO A 230 -30.51 -2.13 9.26
N GLN A 231 -30.85 -1.78 10.51
CA GLN A 231 -30.07 -0.88 11.33
C GLN A 231 -28.66 -1.45 11.63
N MET A 232 -28.55 -2.78 11.77
CA MET A 232 -27.24 -3.44 11.92
C MET A 232 -26.38 -3.27 10.67
N ALA A 233 -26.96 -3.50 9.50
CA ALA A 233 -26.28 -3.25 8.23
C ALA A 233 -25.83 -1.77 8.08
N ARG A 234 -26.63 -0.82 8.59
CA ARG A 234 -26.27 0.61 8.63
C ARG A 234 -25.06 0.88 9.51
N ASN A 235 -24.90 0.17 10.61
CA ASN A 235 -23.72 0.30 11.45
C ASN A 235 -22.46 -0.14 10.69
N PHE A 236 -22.50 -1.25 9.94
CA PHE A 236 -21.39 -1.67 9.08
C PHE A 236 -21.09 -0.66 7.96
N LEU A 237 -22.08 0.03 7.41
CA LEU A 237 -21.86 1.09 6.43
C LEU A 237 -21.07 2.28 7.02
N LYS A 238 -21.18 2.54 8.32
CA LYS A 238 -20.51 3.66 9.02
C LYS A 238 -19.08 3.39 9.44
N ILE A 239 -18.60 2.16 9.35
CA ILE A 239 -17.24 1.78 9.76
C ILE A 239 -16.22 2.76 9.18
N ASP A 240 -15.24 3.17 10.00
CA ASP A 240 -14.06 3.83 9.48
C ASP A 240 -13.16 2.79 8.79
N ARG A 241 -13.20 2.80 7.46
CA ARG A 241 -12.42 1.86 6.64
C ARG A 241 -10.93 1.93 6.91
N MET A 242 -10.38 3.14 7.10
CA MET A 242 -8.94 3.32 7.30
C MET A 242 -8.51 2.70 8.62
N VAL A 243 -9.24 3.00 9.69
CA VAL A 243 -8.97 2.43 11.02
C VAL A 243 -9.08 0.92 11.00
N PHE A 244 -10.14 0.38 10.42
CA PHE A 244 -10.38 -1.06 10.36
C PHE A 244 -9.31 -1.81 9.56
N VAL A 245 -9.00 -1.35 8.34
CA VAL A 245 -7.99 -2.01 7.48
C VAL A 245 -6.59 -1.86 8.07
N LEU A 246 -6.28 -0.73 8.70
CA LEU A 246 -5.00 -0.53 9.39
C LEU A 246 -4.87 -1.47 10.60
N MET A 247 -5.94 -1.69 11.34
CA MET A 247 -5.97 -2.68 12.42
C MET A 247 -5.66 -4.09 11.90
N LEU A 248 -6.33 -4.53 10.83
CA LEU A 248 -6.03 -5.82 10.19
C LEU A 248 -4.58 -5.92 9.73
N MET A 249 -4.03 -4.83 9.16
CA MET A 249 -2.66 -4.79 8.65
C MET A 249 -1.61 -4.90 9.75
N ASN A 250 -1.87 -4.30 10.91
CA ASN A 250 -0.96 -4.31 12.06
C ASN A 250 -1.10 -5.57 12.94
N HIS A 251 -2.15 -6.34 12.76
CA HIS A 251 -2.40 -7.52 13.59
C HIS A 251 -1.31 -8.59 13.37
N LYS A 252 -0.94 -9.32 14.42
CA LYS A 252 0.12 -10.36 14.32
C LYS A 252 -0.36 -11.61 13.59
N GLN A 253 -1.58 -12.02 13.86
CA GLN A 253 -2.21 -13.18 13.23
C GLN A 253 -2.97 -12.79 11.95
N THR A 254 -3.25 -13.76 11.12
CA THR A 254 -4.13 -13.63 9.96
C THR A 254 -5.49 -14.19 10.28
N ILE A 255 -6.54 -13.54 9.79
CA ILE A 255 -7.91 -14.04 9.81
C ILE A 255 -8.38 -14.26 8.37
N ASP A 256 -9.16 -15.30 8.16
CA ASP A 256 -9.82 -15.50 6.88
C ASP A 256 -10.78 -14.35 6.58
N LEU A 257 -10.54 -13.64 5.47
CA LEU A 257 -11.32 -12.49 5.08
C LEU A 257 -12.65 -12.92 4.41
N THR A 258 -13.48 -13.66 5.17
CA THR A 258 -14.86 -13.95 4.81
C THR A 258 -15.77 -12.81 5.23
N TYR A 259 -16.93 -12.70 4.59
CA TYR A 259 -17.91 -11.66 4.97
C TYR A 259 -18.33 -11.79 6.44
N ASP A 260 -18.62 -13.01 6.88
CA ASP A 260 -19.01 -13.28 8.28
C ASP A 260 -17.91 -12.87 9.26
N ASN A 261 -16.67 -13.30 9.04
CA ASN A 261 -15.57 -12.98 9.95
C ASN A 261 -15.34 -11.48 10.07
N ILE A 262 -15.44 -10.76 8.96
CA ILE A 262 -15.29 -9.31 8.95
C ILE A 262 -16.38 -8.62 9.77
N ILE A 263 -17.65 -8.96 9.58
CA ILE A 263 -18.73 -8.27 10.31
C ILE A 263 -18.79 -8.68 11.79
N PHE A 264 -18.46 -9.92 12.13
CA PHE A 264 -18.33 -10.31 13.53
C PHE A 264 -17.16 -9.62 14.21
N LEU A 265 -16.02 -9.49 13.50
CA LEU A 265 -14.87 -8.74 14.02
C LEU A 265 -15.23 -7.26 14.26
N VAL A 266 -15.90 -6.63 13.29
CA VAL A 266 -16.39 -5.25 13.43
C VAL A 266 -17.37 -5.12 14.58
N ASN A 267 -18.29 -6.08 14.74
CA ASN A 267 -19.21 -6.06 15.86
C ASN A 267 -18.45 -6.07 17.19
N ARG A 268 -17.42 -6.87 17.33
CA ARG A 268 -16.66 -6.99 18.57
C ARG A 268 -15.82 -5.75 18.91
N ILE A 269 -15.33 -5.03 17.92
CA ILE A 269 -14.43 -3.89 18.16
C ILE A 269 -15.13 -2.53 18.18
N GLU A 270 -16.25 -2.38 17.46
CA GLU A 270 -16.93 -1.09 17.31
C GLU A 270 -18.39 -1.10 17.77
N ILE A 271 -19.19 -2.09 17.34
CA ILE A 271 -20.66 -2.03 17.51
C ILE A 271 -21.08 -2.59 18.87
N ASN A 272 -20.50 -3.71 19.28
CA ASN A 272 -20.76 -4.41 20.53
C ASN A 272 -22.23 -4.83 20.74
N ASP A 273 -22.91 -5.25 19.67
CA ASP A 273 -24.27 -5.75 19.71
C ASP A 273 -24.27 -7.22 20.21
N PRO A 274 -24.93 -7.52 21.37
CA PRO A 274 -24.90 -8.85 21.96
C PRO A 274 -25.72 -9.87 21.18
N ASP A 275 -26.84 -9.45 20.55
CA ASP A 275 -27.72 -10.34 19.80
C ASP A 275 -27.01 -10.78 18.51
N PHE A 276 -26.33 -9.86 17.84
CA PHE A 276 -25.51 -10.20 16.69
C PHE A 276 -24.31 -11.07 17.06
N LYS A 277 -23.67 -10.81 18.21
CA LYS A 277 -22.58 -11.65 18.73
C LYS A 277 -23.04 -13.09 18.97
N ALA A 278 -24.26 -13.32 19.44
CA ALA A 278 -24.79 -14.66 19.68
C ALA A 278 -24.88 -15.53 18.41
N LEU A 279 -24.86 -14.92 17.23
CA LEU A 279 -24.86 -15.64 15.93
C LEU A 279 -23.51 -16.29 15.57
N GLU A 280 -22.42 -15.93 16.26
CA GLU A 280 -21.07 -16.42 15.93
C GLU A 280 -20.93 -17.95 16.09
N GLY A 281 -21.66 -18.55 17.01
CA GLY A 281 -21.46 -19.94 17.42
C GLY A 281 -20.15 -20.10 18.23
N GLU A 282 -19.98 -21.23 18.87
CA GLU A 282 -18.88 -21.44 19.83
C GLU A 282 -17.49 -21.45 19.17
N GLU A 283 -17.36 -22.12 18.03
CA GLU A 283 -16.09 -22.30 17.34
C GLU A 283 -15.57 -20.95 16.79
N LYS A 284 -16.43 -20.18 16.10
CA LYS A 284 -16.08 -18.88 15.54
C LYS A 284 -15.80 -17.87 16.65
N SER A 285 -16.59 -17.90 17.72
CA SER A 285 -16.35 -17.04 18.89
C SER A 285 -14.98 -17.28 19.50
N LYS A 286 -14.56 -18.53 19.71
CA LYS A 286 -13.21 -18.86 20.19
C LYS A 286 -12.11 -18.38 19.23
N MET A 287 -12.30 -18.57 17.94
CA MET A 287 -11.35 -18.11 16.92
C MET A 287 -11.16 -16.59 16.96
N LEU A 288 -12.26 -15.84 17.06
CA LEU A 288 -12.21 -14.37 17.13
C LEU A 288 -11.62 -13.88 18.46
N ASP A 289 -11.89 -14.57 19.59
CA ASP A 289 -11.25 -14.26 20.87
C ASP A 289 -9.73 -14.43 20.80
N GLN A 290 -9.28 -15.54 20.24
CA GLN A 290 -7.84 -15.79 20.03
C GLN A 290 -7.19 -14.75 19.11
N TYR A 291 -7.88 -14.38 18.04
CA TYR A 291 -7.41 -13.33 17.13
C TYR A 291 -7.26 -12.01 17.87
N LEU A 292 -8.25 -11.55 18.63
CA LEU A 292 -8.22 -10.25 19.31
C LEU A 292 -7.22 -10.18 20.48
N LEU A 293 -6.82 -11.31 21.05
CA LEU A 293 -5.84 -11.39 22.14
C LEU A 293 -4.37 -11.41 21.65
N SER A 294 -4.12 -11.61 20.38
CA SER A 294 -2.78 -11.73 19.79
C SER A 294 -2.22 -10.40 19.30
#